data_eba6f703fda8b9718d9fe4aee3b7583f
#
_entry.id   eba6f703fda8b9718d9fe4aee3b7583f
#
_cell.length_a   1.000
_cell.length_b   1.000
_cell.length_c   1.000
_cell.angle_alpha   90.00
_cell.angle_beta   90.00
_cell.angle_gamma   90.00
#
_symmetry.space_group_name_H-M   'P 1'
#
loop_
_entity.id
_entity.type
_entity.pdbx_description
1 polymer ?
#
loop_
_entity_poly.entity_id
_entity_poly.type
_entity_poly.pdbx_seq_one_letter_code
_entity_poly.pdbx_strand_id
1 'polypeptide(L)'
;MKIATYNLRKGGSGSRVHWRKIFEAIAPDIFLVQESYAPNEYMSAQFCQLNQDRLLWSKAGTNKWSSALFVKNGQIQPIEIPDFAGWVVGAEVTQFNWLEKTQQRSRVFSIHASTTNKSSYIGEVNSILDFIASFTDECDLIIGGDFNFTVGIRHEHEELTNSQQELKLLNRIHTEFGLINCWQAANPNRFLPQTLRWSGNKTIPYHCDGIFVPATWYRYLHSCDVLASKNWELLSDHNPVVANFK
;
A
#
# COMPACT_ATOMS: atom_id res chain seq x y z
N MET A 1 -11.44 -3.47 -11.25
CA MET A 1 -10.21 -2.75 -10.84
C MET A 1 -9.46 -3.58 -9.83
N LYS A 2 -8.11 -3.61 -9.92
CA LYS A 2 -7.24 -4.29 -8.95
C LYS A 2 -6.27 -3.31 -8.31
N ILE A 3 -6.20 -3.33 -7.00
CA ILE A 3 -5.19 -2.59 -6.23
C ILE A 3 -4.29 -3.62 -5.55
N ALA A 4 -2.98 -3.43 -5.66
CA ALA A 4 -2.02 -4.31 -4.98
C ALA A 4 -1.03 -3.47 -4.17
N THR A 5 -0.57 -4.01 -3.03
CA THR A 5 0.58 -3.49 -2.30
C THR A 5 1.61 -4.58 -2.06
N TYR A 6 2.90 -4.22 -2.10
CA TYR A 6 3.98 -5.14 -1.87
C TYR A 6 5.28 -4.43 -1.47
N ASN A 7 5.83 -4.79 -0.31
CA ASN A 7 7.17 -4.39 0.10
C ASN A 7 8.21 -5.33 -0.55
N LEU A 8 9.14 -4.77 -1.33
CA LEU A 8 10.14 -5.49 -2.13
C LEU A 8 11.44 -5.81 -1.36
N ARG A 9 11.48 -5.53 -0.06
CA ARG A 9 12.63 -5.84 0.80
C ARG A 9 13.93 -5.19 0.31
N LYS A 10 14.03 -3.86 0.45
CA LYS A 10 15.24 -3.08 0.08
C LYS A 10 15.68 -3.30 -1.36
N GLY A 11 14.71 -3.39 -2.25
CA GLY A 11 14.91 -3.67 -3.65
C GLY A 11 15.43 -5.07 -3.95
N GLY A 12 15.93 -5.79 -2.96
CA GLY A 12 16.49 -7.15 -3.03
C GLY A 12 17.38 -7.41 -4.24
N SER A 13 17.97 -8.57 -4.35
CA SER A 13 18.62 -9.02 -5.61
C SER A 13 17.62 -9.26 -6.74
N GLY A 14 16.35 -9.01 -6.50
CA GLY A 14 15.24 -9.37 -7.35
C GLY A 14 14.23 -8.28 -7.68
N SER A 15 14.49 -6.97 -7.46
CA SER A 15 13.51 -5.91 -7.74
C SER A 15 12.87 -5.99 -9.12
N ARG A 16 13.67 -6.24 -10.17
CA ARG A 16 13.15 -6.44 -11.53
C ARG A 16 12.22 -7.65 -11.61
N VAL A 17 12.56 -8.73 -10.91
CA VAL A 17 11.73 -9.94 -10.87
C VAL A 17 10.43 -9.68 -10.13
N HIS A 18 10.47 -8.92 -9.03
CA HIS A 18 9.28 -8.54 -8.27
C HIS A 18 8.29 -7.76 -9.14
N TRP A 19 8.75 -6.67 -9.77
CA TRP A 19 7.91 -5.87 -10.67
C TRP A 19 7.31 -6.72 -11.78
N ARG A 20 8.17 -7.48 -12.50
CA ARG A 20 7.71 -8.35 -13.58
C ARG A 20 6.68 -9.36 -13.09
N LYS A 21 6.95 -10.03 -11.96
CA LYS A 21 6.05 -11.05 -11.43
C LYS A 21 4.70 -10.47 -11.02
N ILE A 22 4.68 -9.27 -10.44
CA ILE A 22 3.43 -8.58 -10.12
C ILE A 22 2.62 -8.32 -11.39
N PHE A 23 3.25 -7.79 -12.44
CA PHE A 23 2.55 -7.52 -13.70
C PHE A 23 2.10 -8.81 -14.41
N GLU A 24 2.89 -9.86 -14.39
CA GLU A 24 2.55 -11.15 -15.01
C GLU A 24 1.45 -11.89 -14.23
N ALA A 25 1.52 -11.91 -12.89
CA ALA A 25 0.64 -12.74 -12.07
C ALA A 25 -0.63 -11.99 -11.60
N ILE A 26 -0.55 -10.69 -11.35
CA ILE A 26 -1.61 -9.89 -10.74
C ILE A 26 -2.20 -8.91 -11.73
N ALA A 27 -1.37 -8.24 -12.54
CA ALA A 27 -1.73 -7.16 -13.45
C ALA A 27 -2.57 -6.07 -12.75
N PRO A 28 -2.02 -5.40 -11.70
CA PRO A 28 -2.75 -4.41 -10.94
C PRO A 28 -3.05 -3.16 -11.78
N ASP A 29 -4.18 -2.52 -11.49
CA ASP A 29 -4.51 -1.20 -12.04
C ASP A 29 -3.85 -0.09 -11.22
N ILE A 30 -3.70 -0.32 -9.89
CA ILE A 30 -2.93 0.53 -8.96
C ILE A 30 -1.96 -0.38 -8.20
N PHE A 31 -0.68 -0.03 -8.20
CA PHE A 31 0.33 -0.78 -7.47
C PHE A 31 1.10 0.14 -6.52
N LEU A 32 0.97 -0.14 -5.23
CA LEU A 32 1.58 0.56 -4.10
C LEU A 32 2.81 -0.24 -3.68
N VAL A 33 3.99 0.32 -3.86
CA VAL A 33 5.24 -0.44 -3.70
C VAL A 33 6.09 0.20 -2.63
N GLN A 34 6.71 -0.62 -1.79
CA GLN A 34 7.63 -0.18 -0.76
C GLN A 34 8.99 -0.85 -0.97
N GLU A 35 10.03 -0.19 -0.50
CA GLU A 35 11.41 -0.64 -0.61
C GLU A 35 11.87 -1.01 -2.03
N SER A 36 11.35 -0.32 -3.04
CA SER A 36 11.80 -0.48 -4.43
C SER A 36 13.06 0.33 -4.71
N TYR A 37 14.00 -0.24 -5.45
CA TYR A 37 14.99 0.57 -6.15
C TYR A 37 14.34 1.43 -7.23
N ALA A 38 15.05 2.44 -7.72
CA ALA A 38 14.56 3.26 -8.83
C ALA A 38 14.19 2.37 -10.02
N PRO A 39 12.93 2.39 -10.50
CA PRO A 39 12.49 1.46 -11.53
C PRO A 39 13.31 1.51 -12.82
N ASN A 40 13.84 2.68 -13.19
CA ASN A 40 14.70 2.87 -14.35
C ASN A 40 16.04 2.11 -14.28
N GLU A 41 16.49 1.70 -13.09
CA GLU A 41 17.71 0.91 -12.93
C GLU A 41 17.46 -0.60 -13.16
N TYR A 42 16.22 -1.04 -13.00
CA TYR A 42 15.87 -2.48 -12.93
C TYR A 42 14.85 -2.93 -13.96
N MET A 43 14.07 -2.00 -14.50
CA MET A 43 13.10 -2.29 -15.56
C MET A 43 13.72 -2.07 -16.93
N SER A 44 13.12 -2.64 -17.98
CA SER A 44 13.58 -2.35 -19.34
C SER A 44 13.34 -0.89 -19.70
N ALA A 45 14.20 -0.32 -20.54
CA ALA A 45 14.03 1.04 -21.04
C ALA A 45 12.65 1.24 -21.71
N GLN A 46 12.19 0.23 -22.46
CA GLN A 46 10.86 0.25 -23.08
C GLN A 46 9.74 0.32 -22.02
N PHE A 47 9.82 -0.46 -20.94
CA PHE A 47 8.82 -0.39 -19.88
C PHE A 47 8.80 0.99 -19.23
N CYS A 48 9.97 1.55 -18.90
CA CYS A 48 10.06 2.87 -18.27
C CYS A 48 9.54 3.97 -19.20
N GLN A 49 9.86 3.93 -20.49
CA GLN A 49 9.36 4.88 -21.47
C GLN A 49 7.84 4.82 -21.62
N LEU A 50 7.25 3.61 -21.68
CA LEU A 50 5.82 3.43 -21.81
C LEU A 50 5.03 3.84 -20.55
N ASN A 51 5.69 3.89 -19.40
CA ASN A 51 5.05 4.13 -18.11
C ASN A 51 5.60 5.35 -17.36
N GLN A 52 6.42 6.19 -18.01
CA GLN A 52 7.04 7.36 -17.38
C GLN A 52 6.04 8.28 -16.68
N ASP A 53 4.85 8.47 -17.28
CA ASP A 53 3.77 9.30 -16.76
C ASP A 53 2.79 8.54 -15.85
N ARG A 54 3.12 7.30 -15.47
CA ARG A 54 2.26 6.39 -14.69
C ARG A 54 2.98 5.75 -13.51
N LEU A 55 4.29 5.98 -13.44
CA LEU A 55 5.15 5.39 -12.44
C LEU A 55 5.88 6.50 -11.68
N LEU A 56 5.55 6.65 -10.41
CA LEU A 56 6.20 7.60 -9.52
C LEU A 56 7.15 6.86 -8.58
N TRP A 57 8.34 7.40 -8.42
CA TRP A 57 9.32 6.98 -7.44
C TRP A 57 10.05 8.21 -6.93
N SER A 58 10.24 8.31 -5.62
CA SER A 58 10.94 9.42 -5.00
C SER A 58 11.97 8.89 -4.01
N LYS A 59 13.17 9.43 -4.04
CA LYS A 59 14.28 8.93 -3.21
C LYS A 59 14.08 9.25 -1.74
N ALA A 60 14.25 8.24 -0.86
CA ALA A 60 14.21 8.39 0.58
C ALA A 60 15.61 8.72 1.14
N GLY A 61 15.93 9.98 1.30
CA GLY A 61 17.22 10.45 1.83
C GLY A 61 18.41 9.85 1.07
N THR A 62 19.31 9.15 1.78
CA THR A 62 20.49 8.47 1.20
C THR A 62 20.21 7.02 0.78
N ASN A 63 19.02 6.48 1.04
CA ASN A 63 18.67 5.12 0.69
C ASN A 63 18.67 4.92 -0.83
N LYS A 64 19.02 3.71 -1.28
CA LYS A 64 18.91 3.30 -2.68
C LYS A 64 17.51 2.81 -3.04
N TRP A 65 16.65 2.60 -2.05
CA TRP A 65 15.29 2.09 -2.16
C TRP A 65 14.30 3.06 -1.51
N SER A 66 13.09 3.05 -1.99
CA SER A 66 12.02 3.96 -1.57
C SER A 66 10.66 3.37 -1.91
N SER A 67 9.60 4.09 -1.56
CA SER A 67 8.27 3.81 -2.06
C SER A 67 8.13 4.20 -3.53
N ALA A 68 7.20 3.52 -4.22
CA ALA A 68 6.80 3.82 -5.57
C ALA A 68 5.27 3.66 -5.73
N LEU A 69 4.72 4.30 -6.74
CA LEU A 69 3.32 4.22 -7.11
C LEU A 69 3.22 4.02 -8.61
N PHE A 70 2.49 3.00 -9.03
CA PHE A 70 2.12 2.80 -10.43
C PHE A 70 0.60 2.84 -10.59
N VAL A 71 0.13 3.54 -11.62
CA VAL A 71 -1.30 3.60 -12.00
C VAL A 71 -1.41 3.30 -13.49
N LYS A 72 -2.14 2.24 -13.83
CA LYS A 72 -2.24 1.73 -15.21
C LYS A 72 -2.99 2.68 -16.14
N ASN A 73 -4.08 3.27 -15.66
CA ASN A 73 -4.96 4.12 -16.45
C ASN A 73 -5.25 5.42 -15.71
N GLY A 74 -5.42 6.51 -16.47
CA GLY A 74 -5.72 7.82 -15.93
C GLY A 74 -4.55 8.80 -16.05
N GLN A 75 -4.81 10.04 -15.67
CA GLN A 75 -3.80 11.09 -15.54
C GLN A 75 -3.31 11.09 -14.10
N ILE A 76 -2.00 11.17 -13.90
CA ILE A 76 -1.36 11.22 -12.60
C ILE A 76 -0.71 12.58 -12.43
N GLN A 77 -1.03 13.24 -11.32
CA GLN A 77 -0.36 14.44 -10.86
C GLN A 77 0.35 14.14 -9.52
N PRO A 78 1.69 14.15 -9.47
CA PRO A 78 2.42 13.90 -8.24
C PRO A 78 2.04 14.89 -7.14
N ILE A 79 1.96 14.38 -5.90
CA ILE A 79 1.80 15.20 -4.70
C ILE A 79 3.18 15.35 -4.04
N GLU A 80 3.60 16.59 -3.79
CA GLU A 80 4.82 16.85 -3.04
C GLU A 80 4.63 16.52 -1.55
N ILE A 81 5.53 15.71 -1.00
CA ILE A 81 5.48 15.21 0.37
C ILE A 81 6.85 15.38 1.03
N PRO A 82 7.27 16.62 1.33
CA PRO A 82 8.65 16.93 1.74
C PRO A 82 9.06 16.22 3.03
N ASP A 83 8.16 16.14 4.02
CA ASP A 83 8.45 15.56 5.34
C ASP A 83 8.62 14.04 5.31
N PHE A 84 8.08 13.38 4.29
CA PHE A 84 8.10 11.92 4.13
C PHE A 84 8.66 11.50 2.77
N ALA A 85 9.51 12.34 2.17
CA ALA A 85 10.04 12.11 0.82
C ALA A 85 10.64 10.71 0.67
N GLY A 86 10.13 9.94 -0.28
CA GLY A 86 10.53 8.58 -0.58
C GLY A 86 10.02 7.50 0.38
N TRP A 87 9.59 7.85 1.58
CA TRP A 87 8.86 6.94 2.47
C TRP A 87 7.38 6.88 2.09
N VAL A 88 6.85 8.01 1.67
CA VAL A 88 5.49 8.11 1.11
C VAL A 88 5.59 8.68 -0.29
N VAL A 89 4.87 8.06 -1.23
CA VAL A 89 4.69 8.54 -2.60
C VAL A 89 3.21 8.67 -2.86
N GLY A 90 2.77 9.86 -3.27
CA GLY A 90 1.37 10.17 -3.49
C GLY A 90 1.10 10.82 -4.83
N ALA A 91 -0.11 10.64 -5.32
CA ALA A 91 -0.61 11.30 -6.51
C ALA A 91 -2.10 11.60 -6.45
N GLU A 92 -2.52 12.68 -7.12
CA GLU A 92 -3.87 12.78 -7.63
C GLU A 92 -3.99 11.98 -8.92
N VAL A 93 -5.01 11.15 -8.98
CA VAL A 93 -5.32 10.30 -10.13
C VAL A 93 -6.69 10.69 -10.65
N THR A 94 -6.76 11.12 -11.90
CA THR A 94 -8.03 11.35 -12.60
C THR A 94 -8.24 10.24 -13.61
N GLN A 95 -9.26 9.44 -13.41
CA GLN A 95 -9.61 8.34 -14.30
C GLN A 95 -11.10 8.33 -14.62
N PHE A 96 -11.43 7.72 -15.74
CA PHE A 96 -12.82 7.52 -16.08
C PHE A 96 -13.38 6.31 -15.30
N ASN A 97 -14.37 6.56 -14.45
CA ASN A 97 -15.11 5.50 -13.77
C ASN A 97 -16.14 4.90 -14.72
N TRP A 98 -15.85 3.70 -15.24
CA TRP A 98 -16.73 3.00 -16.17
C TRP A 98 -18.07 2.60 -15.56
N LEU A 99 -18.11 2.39 -14.24
CA LEU A 99 -19.35 1.98 -13.55
C LEU A 99 -20.34 3.15 -13.46
N GLU A 100 -19.83 4.33 -13.15
CA GLU A 100 -20.64 5.54 -12.95
C GLU A 100 -20.64 6.45 -14.19
N LYS A 101 -19.85 6.12 -15.22
CA LYS A 101 -19.67 6.93 -16.45
C LYS A 101 -19.26 8.38 -16.18
N THR A 102 -18.49 8.58 -15.13
CA THR A 102 -18.00 9.89 -14.66
C THR A 102 -16.50 9.95 -14.63
N GLN A 103 -15.93 11.13 -14.65
CA GLN A 103 -14.56 11.33 -14.25
C GLN A 103 -14.49 11.28 -12.72
N GLN A 104 -13.67 10.37 -12.20
CA GLN A 104 -13.42 10.21 -10.78
C GLN A 104 -12.02 10.69 -10.47
N ARG A 105 -11.91 11.48 -9.42
CA ARG A 105 -10.65 11.97 -8.87
C ARG A 105 -10.36 11.25 -7.57
N SER A 106 -9.16 10.70 -7.45
CA SER A 106 -8.72 9.99 -6.25
C SER A 106 -7.34 10.47 -5.85
N ARG A 107 -7.07 10.52 -4.55
CA ARG A 107 -5.71 10.63 -4.01
C ARG A 107 -5.23 9.26 -3.59
N VAL A 108 -4.07 8.90 -4.09
CA VAL A 108 -3.50 7.57 -3.89
C VAL A 108 -2.12 7.73 -3.24
N PHE A 109 -1.91 7.06 -2.09
CA PHE A 109 -0.65 7.09 -1.36
C PHE A 109 -0.09 5.68 -1.15
N SER A 110 1.15 5.47 -1.59
CA SER A 110 1.98 4.33 -1.22
C SER A 110 2.79 4.69 0.01
N ILE A 111 2.55 4.00 1.12
CA ILE A 111 3.11 4.31 2.43
C ILE A 111 4.10 3.21 2.84
N HIS A 112 5.29 3.61 3.26
CA HIS A 112 6.21 2.78 4.04
C HIS A 112 6.49 3.52 5.35
N ALA A 113 5.85 3.11 6.43
CA ALA A 113 6.07 3.72 7.72
C ALA A 113 7.49 3.42 8.22
N SER A 114 8.20 4.47 8.61
CA SER A 114 9.56 4.38 9.16
C SER A 114 9.61 4.95 10.58
N THR A 115 10.72 4.83 11.23
CA THR A 115 10.98 5.50 12.53
C THR A 115 11.95 6.66 12.38
N THR A 116 12.13 7.16 11.17
CA THR A 116 13.11 8.22 10.87
C THR A 116 12.72 9.56 11.51
N ASN A 117 11.44 9.93 11.44
CA ASN A 117 10.94 11.21 11.93
C ASN A 117 10.25 11.08 13.30
N LYS A 118 9.85 9.88 13.69
CA LYS A 118 9.14 9.61 14.95
C LYS A 118 9.74 8.39 15.65
N SER A 119 9.56 8.32 16.96
CA SER A 119 10.04 7.20 17.78
C SER A 119 9.22 5.91 17.61
N SER A 120 8.11 5.95 16.89
CA SER A 120 7.26 4.78 16.64
C SER A 120 6.59 4.85 15.28
N TYR A 121 6.32 3.68 14.68
CA TYR A 121 5.58 3.55 13.43
C TYR A 121 4.17 4.15 13.51
N ILE A 122 3.48 3.96 14.63
CA ILE A 122 2.15 4.55 14.87
C ILE A 122 2.23 6.09 14.87
N GLY A 123 3.25 6.66 15.51
CA GLY A 123 3.51 8.10 15.51
C GLY A 123 3.78 8.64 14.11
N GLU A 124 4.57 7.90 13.32
CA GLU A 124 4.87 8.26 11.94
C GLU A 124 3.60 8.23 11.07
N VAL A 125 2.82 7.14 11.16
CA VAL A 125 1.56 7.04 10.39
C VAL A 125 0.55 8.10 10.81
N ASN A 126 0.44 8.46 12.09
CA ASN A 126 -0.38 9.59 12.51
C ASN A 126 0.05 10.90 11.84
N SER A 127 1.36 11.18 11.75
CA SER A 127 1.86 12.39 11.09
C SER A 127 1.62 12.36 9.57
N ILE A 128 1.70 11.19 8.94
CA ILE A 128 1.32 11.01 7.53
C ILE A 128 -0.18 11.30 7.34
N LEU A 129 -1.03 10.81 8.24
CA LEU A 129 -2.47 11.09 8.19
C LEU A 129 -2.78 12.58 8.45
N ASP A 130 -2.04 13.26 9.34
CA ASP A 130 -2.16 14.71 9.52
C ASP A 130 -1.86 15.47 8.23
N PHE A 131 -0.82 15.06 7.50
CA PHE A 131 -0.51 15.61 6.19
C PHE A 131 -1.65 15.35 5.18
N ILE A 132 -2.17 14.11 5.11
CA ILE A 132 -3.28 13.75 4.22
C ILE A 132 -4.55 14.54 4.58
N ALA A 133 -4.84 14.77 5.86
CA ALA A 133 -5.97 15.54 6.33
C ALA A 133 -5.90 17.04 5.95
N SER A 134 -4.71 17.55 5.58
CA SER A 134 -4.56 18.93 5.11
C SER A 134 -5.22 19.20 3.75
N PHE A 135 -5.54 18.16 2.98
CA PHE A 135 -6.30 18.27 1.75
C PHE A 135 -7.80 18.36 2.05
N THR A 136 -8.40 19.50 1.78
CA THR A 136 -9.79 19.80 2.17
C THR A 136 -10.83 19.56 1.08
N ASP A 137 -10.39 19.34 -0.17
CA ASP A 137 -11.29 19.11 -1.28
C ASP A 137 -11.75 17.65 -1.36
N GLU A 138 -13.00 17.45 -1.76
CA GLU A 138 -13.60 16.14 -1.87
C GLU A 138 -12.98 15.33 -3.01
N CYS A 139 -12.39 14.21 -2.68
CA CYS A 139 -11.99 13.17 -3.64
C CYS A 139 -11.86 11.82 -2.90
N ASP A 140 -11.92 10.73 -3.63
CA ASP A 140 -11.68 9.41 -3.04
C ASP A 140 -10.24 9.30 -2.55
N LEU A 141 -10.05 8.74 -1.36
CA LEU A 141 -8.74 8.50 -0.77
C LEU A 141 -8.42 7.01 -0.79
N ILE A 142 -7.26 6.66 -1.33
CA ILE A 142 -6.70 5.30 -1.32
C ILE A 142 -5.35 5.39 -0.62
N ILE A 143 -5.18 4.66 0.46
CA ILE A 143 -3.90 4.51 1.13
C ILE A 143 -3.54 3.04 1.24
N GLY A 144 -2.28 2.71 1.07
CA GLY A 144 -1.83 1.34 1.27
C GLY A 144 -0.33 1.22 1.26
N GLY A 145 0.16 0.11 1.78
CA GLY A 145 1.59 -0.10 1.92
C GLY A 145 1.94 -0.95 3.13
N ASP A 146 3.20 -0.79 3.54
CA ASP A 146 3.75 -1.34 4.77
C ASP A 146 3.69 -0.29 5.89
N PHE A 147 2.78 -0.49 6.81
CA PHE A 147 2.57 0.42 7.94
C PHE A 147 3.44 0.08 9.16
N ASN A 148 4.12 -1.06 9.15
CA ASN A 148 4.96 -1.57 10.25
C ASN A 148 4.23 -1.69 11.61
N PHE A 149 2.90 -1.76 11.60
CA PHE A 149 2.05 -2.12 12.74
C PHE A 149 0.85 -2.95 12.23
N THR A 150 0.08 -3.58 13.13
CA THR A 150 -1.05 -4.43 12.72
C THR A 150 -2.18 -3.61 12.13
N VAL A 151 -2.41 -3.74 10.82
CA VAL A 151 -3.37 -2.92 10.04
C VAL A 151 -4.79 -3.48 9.99
N GLY A 152 -5.14 -4.40 10.88
CA GLY A 152 -6.47 -4.94 11.04
C GLY A 152 -6.80 -5.17 12.50
N ILE A 153 -8.10 -5.34 12.82
CA ILE A 153 -8.56 -5.68 14.16
C ILE A 153 -8.48 -7.20 14.33
N ARG A 154 -7.70 -7.66 15.30
CA ARG A 154 -7.53 -9.07 15.63
C ARG A 154 -8.74 -9.60 16.39
N HIS A 155 -9.11 -10.85 16.11
CA HIS A 155 -10.11 -11.56 16.87
C HIS A 155 -9.57 -11.98 18.25
N GLU A 156 -10.46 -12.19 19.22
CA GLU A 156 -10.12 -12.54 20.61
C GLU A 156 -9.27 -13.83 20.74
N HIS A 157 -9.36 -14.74 19.77
CA HIS A 157 -8.67 -16.03 19.79
C HIS A 157 -7.40 -16.05 18.92
N GLU A 158 -6.96 -14.90 18.41
CA GLU A 158 -5.67 -14.83 17.73
C GLU A 158 -4.50 -14.84 18.72
N GLU A 159 -3.35 -15.37 18.28
CA GLU A 159 -2.11 -15.44 19.08
C GLU A 159 -1.62 -14.05 19.53
N LEU A 160 -1.83 -13.04 18.70
CA LEU A 160 -1.50 -11.66 19.00
C LEU A 160 -2.77 -10.84 19.23
N THR A 161 -2.63 -9.77 20.01
CA THR A 161 -3.69 -8.78 20.23
C THR A 161 -3.26 -7.42 19.75
N ASN A 162 -4.22 -6.58 19.35
CA ASN A 162 -3.91 -5.18 19.05
C ASN A 162 -3.59 -4.41 20.34
N SER A 163 -2.58 -3.55 20.26
CA SER A 163 -2.37 -2.51 21.27
C SER A 163 -3.47 -1.46 21.21
N GLN A 164 -3.68 -0.74 22.32
CA GLN A 164 -4.62 0.39 22.35
C GLN A 164 -4.27 1.51 21.36
N GLN A 165 -2.98 1.69 21.07
CA GLN A 165 -2.53 2.69 20.09
C GLN A 165 -2.86 2.26 18.66
N GLU A 166 -2.71 0.97 18.31
CA GLU A 166 -3.14 0.43 17.01
C GLU A 166 -4.65 0.59 16.83
N LEU A 167 -5.44 0.22 17.82
CA LEU A 167 -6.91 0.36 17.76
C LEU A 167 -7.34 1.82 17.57
N LYS A 168 -6.70 2.77 18.28
CA LYS A 168 -6.99 4.21 18.11
C LYS A 168 -6.66 4.68 16.69
N LEU A 169 -5.53 4.24 16.13
CA LEU A 169 -5.12 4.63 14.80
C LEU A 169 -6.04 4.02 13.72
N LEU A 170 -6.38 2.74 13.84
CA LEU A 170 -7.34 2.09 12.94
C LEU A 170 -8.72 2.75 13.01
N ASN A 171 -9.18 3.11 14.21
CA ASN A 171 -10.40 3.87 14.39
C ASN A 171 -10.33 5.26 13.72
N ARG A 172 -9.19 5.97 13.85
CA ARG A 172 -8.95 7.24 13.19
C ARG A 172 -9.07 7.12 11.67
N ILE A 173 -8.40 6.11 11.06
CA ILE A 173 -8.49 5.85 9.63
C ILE A 173 -9.94 5.65 9.19
N HIS A 174 -10.72 4.95 10.00
CA HIS A 174 -12.13 4.69 9.70
C HIS A 174 -13.02 5.94 9.90
N THR A 175 -12.90 6.62 11.03
CA THR A 175 -13.87 7.67 11.42
C THR A 175 -13.55 9.04 10.83
N GLU A 176 -12.27 9.41 10.71
CA GLU A 176 -11.85 10.70 10.18
C GLU A 176 -11.77 10.68 8.65
N PHE A 177 -11.26 9.60 8.07
CA PHE A 177 -11.05 9.48 6.61
C PHE A 177 -12.14 8.66 5.90
N GLY A 178 -13.06 8.04 6.63
CA GLY A 178 -14.13 7.22 6.04
C GLY A 178 -13.62 5.97 5.30
N LEU A 179 -12.44 5.45 5.67
CA LEU A 179 -11.80 4.34 4.98
C LEU A 179 -12.07 3.00 5.66
N ILE A 180 -12.07 1.93 4.86
CA ILE A 180 -12.13 0.53 5.32
C ILE A 180 -10.87 -0.22 4.90
N ASN A 181 -10.40 -1.14 5.74
CA ASN A 181 -9.38 -2.11 5.37
C ASN A 181 -9.98 -3.14 4.43
N CYS A 182 -9.43 -3.26 3.20
CA CYS A 182 -9.96 -4.14 2.17
C CYS A 182 -9.91 -5.61 2.59
N TRP A 183 -8.82 -6.06 3.25
CA TRP A 183 -8.72 -7.46 3.63
C TRP A 183 -9.78 -7.81 4.67
N GLN A 184 -9.91 -7.01 5.72
CA GLN A 184 -10.87 -7.24 6.79
C GLN A 184 -12.32 -7.14 6.31
N ALA A 185 -12.60 -6.18 5.44
CA ALA A 185 -13.92 -6.02 4.84
C ALA A 185 -14.33 -7.21 3.95
N ALA A 186 -13.38 -7.77 3.19
CA ALA A 186 -13.62 -8.95 2.36
C ALA A 186 -13.63 -10.29 3.15
N ASN A 187 -13.06 -10.31 4.35
CA ASN A 187 -12.86 -11.53 5.15
C ASN A 187 -13.26 -11.32 6.62
N PRO A 188 -14.49 -10.89 6.94
CA PRO A 188 -14.87 -10.41 8.27
C PRO A 188 -14.75 -11.46 9.39
N ASN A 189 -14.78 -12.76 9.05
CA ASN A 189 -14.74 -13.86 10.02
C ASN A 189 -13.42 -14.65 9.97
N ARG A 190 -12.36 -14.10 9.39
CA ARG A 190 -11.07 -14.78 9.27
C ARG A 190 -10.01 -14.09 10.11
N PHE A 191 -9.11 -14.87 10.69
CA PHE A 191 -7.92 -14.37 11.38
C PHE A 191 -7.02 -13.63 10.40
N LEU A 192 -6.34 -12.58 10.87
CA LEU A 192 -5.42 -11.79 10.05
C LEU A 192 -4.28 -12.68 9.54
N PRO A 193 -4.10 -12.80 8.22
CA PRO A 193 -3.00 -13.58 7.66
C PRO A 193 -1.66 -12.88 7.86
N GLN A 194 -0.59 -13.65 7.87
CA GLN A 194 0.75 -13.09 7.93
C GLN A 194 1.11 -12.37 6.63
N THR A 195 1.42 -11.07 6.72
CA THR A 195 1.97 -10.32 5.59
C THR A 195 3.48 -10.12 5.70
N LEU A 196 4.04 -10.11 6.91
CA LEU A 196 5.48 -10.00 7.18
C LEU A 196 6.01 -11.24 7.92
N ARG A 197 7.06 -11.84 7.40
CA ARG A 197 7.89 -12.88 8.04
C ARG A 197 9.14 -12.24 8.63
N TRP A 198 8.98 -11.60 9.78
CA TRP A 198 10.12 -10.92 10.42
C TRP A 198 11.29 -11.86 10.70
N SER A 199 12.50 -11.45 10.33
CA SER A 199 13.70 -12.28 10.44
C SER A 199 14.04 -12.75 11.87
N GLY A 200 13.63 -11.97 12.88
CA GLY A 200 13.82 -12.32 14.28
C GLY A 200 12.90 -13.45 14.76
N ASN A 201 11.70 -13.54 14.24
CA ASN A 201 10.77 -14.65 14.47
C ASN A 201 9.75 -14.74 13.33
N LYS A 202 9.95 -15.68 12.41
CA LYS A 202 9.14 -15.87 11.22
C LYS A 202 7.77 -16.50 11.48
N THR A 203 7.53 -17.03 12.67
CA THR A 203 6.26 -17.70 13.02
C THR A 203 5.21 -16.73 13.51
N ILE A 204 5.63 -15.53 13.97
CA ILE A 204 4.68 -14.51 14.43
C ILE A 204 3.87 -13.99 13.25
N PRO A 205 2.52 -14.04 13.32
CA PRO A 205 1.65 -13.66 12.21
C PRO A 205 1.48 -12.14 12.12
N TYR A 206 2.58 -11.41 11.85
CA TYR A 206 2.53 -9.97 11.60
C TYR A 206 1.70 -9.66 10.37
N HIS A 207 0.76 -8.71 10.49
CA HIS A 207 -0.11 -8.21 9.43
C HIS A 207 0.07 -6.70 9.30
N CYS A 208 1.16 -6.31 8.63
CA CYS A 208 1.63 -4.92 8.56
C CYS A 208 1.29 -4.25 7.23
N ASP A 209 0.99 -5.04 6.20
CA ASP A 209 0.69 -4.54 4.86
C ASP A 209 -0.82 -4.52 4.64
N GLY A 210 -1.34 -3.41 4.13
CA GLY A 210 -2.77 -3.24 3.93
C GLY A 210 -3.14 -2.25 2.83
N ILE A 211 -4.40 -2.32 2.42
CA ILE A 211 -5.03 -1.41 1.47
C ILE A 211 -6.30 -0.88 2.12
N PHE A 212 -6.43 0.43 2.16
CA PHE A 212 -7.60 1.13 2.68
C PHE A 212 -8.21 1.97 1.56
N VAL A 213 -9.53 1.88 1.42
CA VAL A 213 -10.31 2.56 0.39
C VAL A 213 -11.56 3.19 1.03
N PRO A 214 -12.24 4.13 0.34
CA PRO A 214 -13.51 4.69 0.83
C PRO A 214 -14.51 3.60 1.23
N ALA A 215 -15.18 3.76 2.36
CA ALA A 215 -16.19 2.80 2.83
C ALA A 215 -17.32 2.60 1.81
N THR A 216 -17.62 3.61 1.00
CA THR A 216 -18.59 3.53 -0.11
C THR A 216 -18.21 2.50 -1.18
N TRP A 217 -16.92 2.14 -1.29
CA TRP A 217 -16.43 1.13 -2.23
C TRP A 217 -16.65 -0.30 -1.75
N TYR A 218 -17.08 -0.51 -0.50
CA TYR A 218 -17.37 -1.85 0.04
C TYR A 218 -18.29 -2.66 -0.88
N ARG A 219 -19.30 -2.02 -1.45
CA ARG A 219 -20.27 -2.67 -2.36
C ARG A 219 -19.64 -3.22 -3.65
N TYR A 220 -18.47 -2.73 -4.04
CA TYR A 220 -17.73 -3.17 -5.22
C TYR A 220 -16.58 -4.13 -4.88
N LEU A 221 -16.21 -4.23 -3.61
CA LEU A 221 -15.13 -5.10 -3.16
C LEU A 221 -15.53 -6.56 -3.32
N HIS A 222 -14.85 -7.25 -4.23
CA HIS A 222 -15.12 -8.66 -4.53
C HIS A 222 -14.28 -9.60 -3.68
N SER A 223 -12.99 -9.33 -3.55
CA SER A 223 -12.05 -10.08 -2.70
C SER A 223 -10.87 -9.21 -2.31
N CYS A 224 -10.23 -9.58 -1.20
CA CYS A 224 -8.90 -9.11 -0.87
C CYS A 224 -8.09 -10.28 -0.31
N ASP A 225 -6.95 -10.56 -0.93
CA ASP A 225 -6.15 -11.74 -0.68
C ASP A 225 -4.71 -11.36 -0.31
N VAL A 226 -4.11 -12.12 0.61
CA VAL A 226 -2.67 -12.12 0.88
C VAL A 226 -2.06 -13.29 0.12
N LEU A 227 -1.15 -13.02 -0.79
CA LEU A 227 -0.57 -14.02 -1.67
C LEU A 227 0.60 -14.74 -0.99
N ALA A 228 0.28 -15.62 -0.04
CA ALA A 228 1.25 -16.45 0.67
C ALA A 228 1.56 -17.73 -0.12
N SER A 229 2.74 -17.81 -0.73
CA SER A 229 3.24 -19.03 -1.36
C SER A 229 4.77 -19.01 -1.41
N LYS A 230 5.41 -20.19 -1.53
CA LYS A 230 6.87 -20.30 -1.69
C LYS A 230 7.44 -19.36 -2.74
N ASN A 231 6.71 -19.12 -3.81
CA ASN A 231 7.15 -18.25 -4.89
C ASN A 231 7.24 -16.77 -4.49
N TRP A 232 6.39 -16.29 -3.58
CA TRP A 232 6.46 -14.94 -3.05
C TRP A 232 7.47 -14.86 -1.90
N GLU A 233 7.52 -15.89 -1.05
CA GLU A 233 8.45 -16.01 0.08
C GLU A 233 9.92 -15.98 -0.33
N LEU A 234 10.25 -16.48 -1.53
CA LEU A 234 11.61 -16.41 -2.07
C LEU A 234 12.03 -15.02 -2.52
N LEU A 235 11.06 -14.14 -2.78
CA LEU A 235 11.31 -12.80 -3.30
C LEU A 235 11.41 -11.75 -2.20
N SER A 236 10.56 -11.83 -1.18
CA SER A 236 10.51 -10.88 -0.08
C SER A 236 10.16 -11.58 1.23
N ASP A 237 10.46 -10.97 2.36
CA ASP A 237 9.90 -11.35 3.67
C ASP A 237 8.46 -10.86 3.85
N HIS A 238 7.95 -10.04 2.95
CA HIS A 238 6.54 -9.69 2.86
C HIS A 238 5.78 -10.56 1.86
N ASN A 239 4.45 -10.54 1.96
CA ASN A 239 3.52 -11.12 1.01
C ASN A 239 2.72 -10.00 0.34
N PRO A 240 2.48 -10.07 -0.99
CA PRO A 240 1.61 -9.10 -1.64
C PRO A 240 0.19 -9.17 -1.09
N VAL A 241 -0.44 -8.00 -0.93
CA VAL A 241 -1.88 -7.88 -0.65
C VAL A 241 -2.58 -7.36 -1.89
N VAL A 242 -3.66 -8.02 -2.30
CA VAL A 242 -4.37 -7.71 -3.56
C VAL A 242 -5.86 -7.59 -3.31
N ALA A 243 -6.42 -6.41 -3.57
CA ALA A 243 -7.85 -6.13 -3.53
C ALA A 243 -8.43 -6.08 -4.94
N ASN A 244 -9.53 -6.79 -5.16
CA ASN A 244 -10.27 -6.85 -6.43
C ASN A 244 -11.62 -6.18 -6.28
N PHE A 245 -11.93 -5.27 -7.19
CA PHE A 245 -13.21 -4.56 -7.27
C PHE A 245 -13.90 -4.87 -8.60
N LYS A 246 -15.21 -5.10 -8.53
CA LYS A 246 -16.09 -5.32 -9.69
C LYS A 246 -16.86 -4.09 -10.02
#